data_5d7c3f2053c8ec7b42f06f89c9ce6033
#
_entry.id   5d7c3f2053c8ec7b42f06f89c9ce6033
#
_cell.length_a   1.000
_cell.length_b   1.000
_cell.length_c   1.000
_cell.angle_alpha   90.00
_cell.angle_beta   90.00
_cell.angle_gamma   90.00
#
_symmetry.space_group_name_H-M   'P 1'
#
loop_
_entity.id
_entity.type
_entity.pdbx_description
1 polymer ?
#
loop_
_entity_poly.entity_id
_entity_poly.type
_entity_poly.pdbx_seq_one_letter_code
_entity_poly.pdbx_strand_id
1 'polypeptide(L)'
;NEVPIGEKGELCIAGPQVTPGYWNNPEKNESSFFIRKYKDEDLRFYHTGDLTFQDRDGDIMYSCRIDNQVKIQGFRIELGEIEHHARVATGKNLICIACESNGINELFLVIEGEQFDTKEMVNYMKSKMPSYMIPTHIKFMEKFPLNNSDKIDRPKIKTEICR
;
A
#
# COMPACT_ATOMS: atom_id res chain seq x y z
N ASN A 1 -4.32 21.02 -1.32
CA ASN A 1 -5.56 21.80 -1.10
C ASN A 1 -6.54 20.92 -0.34
N GLU A 2 -7.42 21.54 0.45
CA GLU A 2 -8.54 20.85 1.06
C GLU A 2 -9.49 20.41 -0.06
N VAL A 3 -10.09 19.24 0.10
CA VAL A 3 -11.07 18.70 -0.84
C VAL A 3 -12.50 19.02 -0.36
N PRO A 4 -13.46 19.21 -1.26
CA PRO A 4 -14.87 19.42 -0.89
C PRO A 4 -15.44 18.25 -0.09
N ILE A 5 -16.50 18.49 0.68
CA ILE A 5 -17.28 17.46 1.39
C ILE A 5 -17.75 16.40 0.39
N GLY A 6 -17.55 15.14 0.73
CA GLY A 6 -17.86 13.98 -0.11
C GLY A 6 -16.77 13.59 -1.11
N GLU A 7 -15.78 14.43 -1.36
CA GLU A 7 -14.62 14.09 -2.18
C GLU A 7 -13.52 13.43 -1.36
N LYS A 8 -12.79 12.51 -2.01
CA LYS A 8 -11.70 11.79 -1.37
C LYS A 8 -10.41 12.60 -1.39
N GLY A 9 -9.75 12.69 -0.23
CA GLY A 9 -8.45 13.32 -0.05
C GLY A 9 -7.60 12.56 0.94
N GLU A 10 -6.28 12.78 0.89
CA GLU A 10 -5.39 12.25 1.90
C GLU A 10 -5.60 12.96 3.24
N LEU A 11 -5.77 12.19 4.30
CA LEU A 11 -5.80 12.73 5.66
C LEU A 11 -4.41 13.22 6.03
N CYS A 12 -4.30 14.52 6.33
CA CYS A 12 -3.09 15.12 6.86
C CYS A 12 -3.36 15.64 8.27
N ILE A 13 -2.44 15.37 9.20
CA ILE A 13 -2.58 15.79 10.58
C ILE A 13 -1.50 16.81 10.98
N ALA A 14 -1.85 17.76 11.83
CA ALA A 14 -0.94 18.74 12.41
C ALA A 14 -1.19 18.86 13.93
N GLY A 15 -0.26 19.48 14.64
CA GLY A 15 -0.37 19.73 16.06
C GLY A 15 0.69 19.01 16.90
N PRO A 16 0.59 19.07 18.24
CA PRO A 16 1.63 18.60 19.16
C PRO A 16 1.89 17.09 19.08
N GLN A 17 0.97 16.30 18.55
CA GLN A 17 1.13 14.86 18.34
C GLN A 17 2.01 14.51 17.15
N VAL A 18 2.33 15.49 16.26
CA VAL A 18 3.18 15.25 15.08
C VAL A 18 4.63 15.24 15.50
N THR A 19 5.30 14.11 15.26
CA THR A 19 6.73 13.93 15.56
C THR A 19 7.62 14.96 14.84
N PRO A 20 8.79 15.32 15.40
CA PRO A 20 9.78 16.14 14.69
C PRO A 20 10.28 15.53 13.38
N GLY A 21 10.18 14.22 13.22
CA GLY A 21 10.56 13.52 12.00
C GLY A 21 11.12 12.13 12.23
N TYR A 22 11.51 11.50 11.13
CA TYR A 22 12.22 10.23 11.13
C TYR A 22 13.70 10.48 11.42
N TRP A 23 14.24 9.71 12.38
CA TRP A 23 15.63 9.82 12.79
C TRP A 23 16.58 9.53 11.62
N ASN A 24 17.49 10.44 11.36
CA ASN A 24 18.55 10.32 10.33
C ASN A 24 18.06 9.89 8.94
N ASN A 25 16.84 10.32 8.56
CA ASN A 25 16.22 9.99 7.27
C ASN A 25 15.62 11.25 6.62
N PRO A 26 16.45 12.12 6.01
CA PRO A 26 15.99 13.37 5.41
C PRO A 26 15.01 13.17 4.25
N GLU A 27 15.25 12.19 3.37
CA GLU A 27 14.38 11.89 2.24
C GLU A 27 12.95 11.51 2.69
N LYS A 28 12.86 10.66 3.73
CA LYS A 28 11.57 10.30 4.31
C LYS A 28 10.90 11.49 4.98
N ASN A 29 11.67 12.37 5.62
CA ASN A 29 11.13 13.59 6.22
C ASN A 29 10.55 14.52 5.16
N GLU A 30 11.26 14.76 4.07
CA GLU A 30 10.81 15.60 2.96
C GLU A 30 9.52 15.07 2.32
N SER A 31 9.42 13.75 2.14
CA SER A 31 8.24 13.11 1.54
C SER A 31 7.05 12.97 2.50
N SER A 32 7.28 13.00 3.82
CA SER A 32 6.23 12.72 4.81
C SER A 32 5.67 13.94 5.50
N PHE A 33 6.37 15.07 5.45
CA PHE A 33 5.95 16.30 6.13
C PHE A 33 5.99 17.51 5.19
N PHE A 34 5.07 18.45 5.44
CA PHE A 34 5.06 19.74 4.76
C PHE A 34 4.59 20.83 5.70
N ILE A 35 4.94 22.09 5.39
CA ILE A 35 4.47 23.26 6.11
C ILE A 35 3.36 23.92 5.31
N ARG A 36 2.28 24.28 5.98
CA ARG A 36 1.17 25.01 5.38
C ARG A 36 0.59 26.00 6.39
N LYS A 37 0.23 27.18 5.90
CA LYS A 37 -0.47 28.18 6.70
C LYS A 37 -1.90 27.73 6.97
N TYR A 38 -2.27 27.69 8.24
CA TYR A 38 -3.62 27.40 8.72
C TYR A 38 -4.00 28.35 9.83
N LYS A 39 -5.09 29.11 9.67
CA LYS A 39 -5.54 30.14 10.63
C LYS A 39 -4.43 31.10 11.10
N ASP A 40 -3.70 31.65 10.13
CA ASP A 40 -2.57 32.58 10.33
C ASP A 40 -1.30 32.03 10.97
N GLU A 41 -1.23 30.73 11.28
CA GLU A 41 -0.04 30.07 11.78
C GLU A 41 0.53 29.11 10.74
N ASP A 42 1.87 29.02 10.66
CA ASP A 42 2.56 28.02 9.85
C ASP A 42 2.59 26.72 10.63
N LEU A 43 1.76 25.75 10.23
CA LEU A 43 1.70 24.44 10.86
C LEU A 43 2.43 23.40 10.02
N ARG A 44 3.08 22.47 10.73
CA ARG A 44 3.68 21.31 10.12
C ARG A 44 2.67 20.17 10.09
N PHE A 45 2.40 19.68 8.88
CA PHE A 45 1.50 18.59 8.59
C PHE A 45 2.27 17.31 8.30
N TYR A 46 1.67 16.18 8.68
CA TYR A 46 2.12 14.83 8.37
C TYR A 46 1.15 14.17 7.40
N HIS A 47 1.69 13.63 6.30
CA HIS A 47 0.98 12.77 5.37
C HIS A 47 0.72 11.40 6.01
N THR A 48 -0.55 11.08 6.30
CA THR A 48 -0.88 9.80 6.94
C THR A 48 -0.85 8.61 5.98
N GLY A 49 -1.03 8.87 4.69
CA GLY A 49 -1.24 7.87 3.66
C GLY A 49 -2.66 7.26 3.68
N ASP A 50 -3.54 7.76 4.53
CA ASP A 50 -4.94 7.32 4.58
C ASP A 50 -5.80 8.17 3.65
N LEU A 51 -6.49 7.56 2.71
CA LEU A 51 -7.48 8.20 1.86
C LEU A 51 -8.81 8.23 2.61
N THR A 52 -9.32 9.42 2.83
CA THR A 52 -10.56 9.67 3.59
C THR A 52 -11.50 10.57 2.81
N PHE A 53 -12.72 10.70 3.26
CA PHE A 53 -13.67 11.74 2.84
C PHE A 53 -14.47 12.20 4.04
N GLN A 54 -14.94 13.46 3.99
CA GLN A 54 -15.85 13.97 5.00
C GLN A 54 -17.28 13.70 4.55
N ASP A 55 -18.11 13.11 5.40
CA ASP A 55 -19.52 12.90 5.12
C ASP A 55 -20.34 14.17 5.40
N ARG A 56 -21.68 14.09 5.22
CA ARG A 56 -22.58 15.25 5.40
C ARG A 56 -22.74 15.67 6.85
N ASP A 57 -22.46 14.78 7.79
CA ASP A 57 -22.54 15.04 9.25
C ASP A 57 -21.24 15.61 9.79
N GLY A 58 -20.21 15.68 8.95
CA GLY A 58 -18.88 16.22 9.26
C GLY A 58 -17.89 15.18 9.75
N ASP A 59 -18.26 13.91 9.76
CA ASP A 59 -17.40 12.84 10.20
C ASP A 59 -16.38 12.45 9.13
N ILE A 60 -15.17 12.09 9.56
CA ILE A 60 -14.09 11.64 8.67
C ILE A 60 -14.20 10.13 8.46
N MET A 61 -14.61 9.77 7.26
CA MET A 61 -14.81 8.38 6.85
C MET A 61 -13.54 7.85 6.16
N TYR A 62 -13.03 6.72 6.66
CA TYR A 62 -11.90 6.03 6.05
C TYR A 62 -12.32 5.32 4.76
N SER A 63 -11.55 5.45 3.68
CA SER A 63 -11.79 4.77 2.41
C SER A 63 -10.76 3.64 2.16
N CYS A 64 -9.49 3.98 2.09
CA CYS A 64 -8.39 3.02 1.88
C CYS A 64 -7.04 3.69 2.17
N ARG A 65 -5.93 2.93 2.03
CA ARG A 65 -4.58 3.48 2.02
C ARG A 65 -4.20 3.94 0.62
N ILE A 66 -3.48 5.05 0.53
CA ILE A 66 -2.86 5.55 -0.71
C ILE A 66 -1.65 4.69 -1.07
N ASP A 67 -0.86 4.30 -0.05
CA ASP A 67 0.20 3.34 -0.17
C ASP A 67 -0.38 1.91 -0.14
N ASN A 68 0.37 0.95 -0.68
CA ASN A 68 -0.07 -0.44 -0.75
C ASN A 68 0.11 -1.19 0.59
N GLN A 69 -0.01 -0.48 1.73
CA GLN A 69 0.04 -1.11 3.04
C GLN A 69 -1.27 -1.80 3.38
N VAL A 70 -1.17 -2.94 4.02
CA VAL A 70 -2.31 -3.72 4.48
C VAL A 70 -2.12 -4.18 5.93
N LYS A 71 -3.22 -4.42 6.63
CA LYS A 71 -3.18 -5.05 7.95
C LYS A 71 -3.58 -6.52 7.81
N ILE A 72 -2.68 -7.43 8.18
CA ILE A 72 -2.92 -8.87 8.19
C ILE A 72 -2.61 -9.41 9.58
N GLN A 73 -3.60 -10.01 10.23
CA GLN A 73 -3.47 -10.56 11.59
C GLN A 73 -2.87 -9.55 12.61
N GLY A 74 -3.19 -8.25 12.45
CA GLY A 74 -2.66 -7.19 13.31
C GLY A 74 -1.30 -6.62 12.89
N PHE A 75 -0.59 -7.25 11.97
CA PHE A 75 0.69 -6.76 11.44
C PHE A 75 0.47 -5.76 10.30
N ARG A 76 1.22 -4.68 10.32
CA ARG A 76 1.27 -3.70 9.22
C ARG A 76 2.29 -4.18 8.19
N ILE A 77 1.84 -4.50 7.00
CA ILE A 77 2.63 -5.10 5.93
C ILE A 77 2.73 -4.14 4.74
N GLU A 78 3.95 -3.91 4.30
CA GLU A 78 4.26 -3.20 3.06
C GLU A 78 4.26 -4.22 1.91
N LEU A 79 3.25 -4.18 1.04
CA LEU A 79 3.20 -5.10 -0.12
C LEU A 79 4.41 -4.93 -1.04
N GLY A 80 4.96 -3.71 -1.13
CA GLY A 80 6.16 -3.42 -1.90
C GLY A 80 7.41 -4.16 -1.44
N GLU A 81 7.54 -4.47 -0.13
CA GLU A 81 8.65 -5.25 0.42
C GLU A 81 8.56 -6.71 -0.05
N ILE A 82 7.34 -7.29 -0.03
CA ILE A 82 7.08 -8.62 -0.55
C ILE A 82 7.43 -8.70 -2.04
N GLU A 83 6.98 -7.71 -2.81
CA GLU A 83 7.26 -7.61 -4.24
C GLU A 83 8.77 -7.50 -4.52
N HIS A 84 9.48 -6.69 -3.73
CA HIS A 84 10.92 -6.55 -3.86
C HIS A 84 11.63 -7.89 -3.73
N HIS A 85 11.38 -8.62 -2.65
CA HIS A 85 12.03 -9.91 -2.42
C HIS A 85 11.65 -10.97 -3.45
N ALA A 86 10.39 -11.02 -3.85
CA ALA A 86 9.94 -11.94 -4.90
C ALA A 86 10.58 -11.61 -6.26
N ARG A 87 10.74 -10.31 -6.58
CA ARG A 87 11.39 -9.84 -7.81
C ARG A 87 12.88 -10.15 -7.80
N VAL A 88 13.57 -9.98 -6.68
CA VAL A 88 14.98 -10.36 -6.53
C VAL A 88 15.18 -11.85 -6.77
N ALA A 89 14.27 -12.68 -6.27
CA ALA A 89 14.36 -14.13 -6.42
C ALA A 89 14.07 -14.64 -7.85
N THR A 90 13.25 -13.92 -8.63
CA THR A 90 12.72 -14.45 -9.90
C THR A 90 13.10 -13.63 -11.12
N GLY A 91 13.45 -12.36 -10.97
CA GLY A 91 13.61 -11.42 -12.09
C GLY A 91 12.32 -11.11 -12.85
N LYS A 92 11.16 -11.57 -12.35
CA LYS A 92 9.86 -11.46 -13.02
C LYS A 92 9.14 -10.16 -12.65
N ASN A 93 8.25 -9.73 -13.54
CA ASN A 93 7.28 -8.70 -13.23
C ASN A 93 6.17 -9.30 -12.36
N LEU A 94 5.93 -8.72 -11.21
CA LEU A 94 4.97 -9.25 -10.23
C LEU A 94 4.43 -8.15 -9.32
N ILE A 95 3.27 -8.42 -8.76
CA ILE A 95 2.65 -7.60 -7.73
C ILE A 95 2.11 -8.46 -6.58
N CYS A 96 2.06 -7.88 -5.40
CA CYS A 96 1.38 -8.45 -4.26
C CYS A 96 0.07 -7.68 -4.01
N ILE A 97 -1.01 -8.41 -3.76
CA ILE A 97 -2.32 -7.85 -3.42
C ILE A 97 -2.86 -8.54 -2.17
N ALA A 98 -3.68 -7.82 -1.40
CA ALA A 98 -4.44 -8.42 -0.31
C ALA A 98 -5.90 -8.55 -0.73
N CYS A 99 -6.42 -9.78 -0.61
CA CYS A 99 -7.82 -10.10 -0.81
C CYS A 99 -8.46 -10.39 0.55
N GLU A 100 -9.62 -9.84 0.80
CA GLU A 100 -10.41 -10.15 1.98
C GLU A 100 -11.33 -11.34 1.69
N SER A 101 -11.21 -12.38 2.50
CA SER A 101 -12.10 -13.54 2.47
C SER A 101 -12.57 -13.84 3.90
N ASN A 102 -13.88 -13.82 4.12
CA ASN A 102 -14.50 -14.06 5.45
C ASN A 102 -13.94 -13.17 6.58
N GLY A 103 -13.67 -11.89 6.29
CA GLY A 103 -13.11 -10.94 7.27
C GLY A 103 -11.59 -11.10 7.51
N ILE A 104 -10.92 -11.97 6.78
CA ILE A 104 -9.48 -12.22 6.88
C ILE A 104 -8.82 -11.76 5.58
N ASN A 105 -7.80 -10.92 5.72
CA ASN A 105 -6.96 -10.55 4.59
C ASN A 105 -5.91 -11.64 4.33
N GLU A 106 -5.84 -12.09 3.07
CA GLU A 106 -4.85 -13.04 2.59
C GLU A 106 -3.97 -12.41 1.51
N LEU A 107 -2.69 -12.79 1.47
CA LEU A 107 -1.72 -12.29 0.50
C LEU A 107 -1.71 -13.15 -0.76
N PHE A 108 -1.87 -12.49 -1.89
CA PHE A 108 -1.77 -13.07 -3.22
C PHE A 108 -0.58 -12.45 -3.95
N LEU A 109 0.38 -13.26 -4.35
CA LEU A 109 1.44 -12.87 -5.27
C LEU A 109 0.99 -13.21 -6.69
N VAL A 110 0.85 -12.19 -7.53
CA VAL A 110 0.49 -12.36 -8.95
C VAL A 110 1.73 -12.12 -9.79
N ILE A 111 2.09 -13.08 -10.63
CA ILE A 111 3.31 -13.08 -11.44
C ILE A 111 2.91 -13.03 -12.91
N GLU A 112 3.52 -12.12 -13.65
CA GLU A 112 3.29 -12.01 -15.10
C GLU A 112 4.08 -13.08 -15.86
N GLY A 113 3.41 -13.73 -16.80
CA GLY A 113 3.99 -14.74 -17.69
C GLY A 113 3.58 -16.17 -17.38
N GLU A 114 4.32 -17.12 -17.94
CA GLU A 114 4.07 -18.55 -17.79
C GLU A 114 4.35 -19.06 -16.38
N GLN A 115 3.62 -20.11 -16.01
CA GLN A 115 3.78 -20.77 -14.72
C GLN A 115 5.12 -21.50 -14.63
N PHE A 116 5.77 -21.42 -13.46
CA PHE A 116 7.01 -22.12 -13.14
C PHE A 116 7.00 -22.66 -11.70
N ASP A 117 7.99 -23.46 -11.33
CA ASP A 117 8.13 -23.95 -9.94
C ASP A 117 8.58 -22.80 -9.02
N THR A 118 7.73 -22.43 -8.09
CA THR A 118 7.93 -21.28 -7.18
C THR A 118 8.63 -21.65 -5.86
N LYS A 119 9.05 -22.89 -5.67
CA LYS A 119 9.64 -23.35 -4.39
C LYS A 119 10.89 -22.57 -3.99
N GLU A 120 11.80 -22.36 -4.93
CA GLU A 120 13.04 -21.59 -4.65
C GLU A 120 12.75 -20.15 -4.28
N MET A 121 11.83 -19.49 -5.01
CA MET A 121 11.37 -18.15 -4.68
C MET A 121 10.79 -18.08 -3.25
N VAL A 122 9.87 -19.01 -2.91
CA VAL A 122 9.24 -19.06 -1.59
C VAL A 122 10.29 -19.31 -0.49
N ASN A 123 11.25 -20.21 -0.71
CA ASN A 123 12.33 -20.48 0.23
C ASN A 123 13.23 -19.25 0.44
N TYR A 124 13.56 -18.53 -0.64
CA TYR A 124 14.30 -17.28 -0.55
C TYR A 124 13.52 -16.25 0.27
N MET A 125 12.24 -16.03 -0.03
CA MET A 125 11.38 -15.10 0.71
C MET A 125 11.31 -15.46 2.20
N LYS A 126 11.12 -16.74 2.55
CA LYS A 126 11.14 -17.22 3.94
C LYS A 126 12.46 -16.95 4.66
N SER A 127 13.58 -16.89 3.95
CA SER A 127 14.88 -16.54 4.54
C SER A 127 15.08 -15.04 4.79
N LYS A 128 14.23 -14.18 4.21
CA LYS A 128 14.36 -12.72 4.23
C LYS A 128 13.26 -12.02 4.99
N MET A 129 12.09 -12.64 5.12
CA MET A 129 10.89 -12.02 5.69
C MET A 129 10.23 -12.91 6.74
N PRO A 130 9.51 -12.32 7.70
CA PRO A 130 8.68 -13.06 8.64
C PRO A 130 7.59 -13.88 7.93
N SER A 131 7.16 -14.97 8.56
CA SER A 131 6.18 -15.90 7.98
C SER A 131 4.83 -15.25 7.61
N TYR A 132 4.38 -14.25 8.38
CA TYR A 132 3.14 -13.53 8.11
C TYR A 132 3.18 -12.64 6.86
N MET A 133 4.37 -12.37 6.31
CA MET A 133 4.57 -11.64 5.04
C MET A 133 4.68 -12.56 3.81
N ILE A 134 4.73 -13.88 4.01
CA ILE A 134 4.83 -14.83 2.90
C ILE A 134 3.44 -15.00 2.26
N PRO A 135 3.29 -14.74 0.95
CA PRO A 135 2.02 -14.93 0.26
C PRO A 135 1.49 -16.35 0.40
N THR A 136 0.22 -16.47 0.78
CA THR A 136 -0.47 -17.76 0.91
C THR A 136 -0.91 -18.31 -0.46
N HIS A 137 -1.05 -17.41 -1.43
CA HIS A 137 -1.48 -17.74 -2.78
C HIS A 137 -0.53 -17.16 -3.82
N ILE A 138 -0.17 -17.98 -4.82
CA ILE A 138 0.60 -17.55 -5.98
C ILE A 138 -0.26 -17.79 -7.21
N LYS A 139 -0.46 -16.76 -8.01
CA LYS A 139 -1.24 -16.78 -9.26
C LYS A 139 -0.38 -16.32 -10.41
N PHE A 140 -0.67 -16.80 -11.60
CA PHE A 140 -0.01 -16.40 -12.84
C PHE A 140 -1.02 -15.70 -13.73
N MET A 141 -0.59 -14.64 -14.40
CA MET A 141 -1.37 -13.90 -15.37
C MET A 141 -0.50 -13.69 -16.61
N GLU A 142 -0.99 -14.03 -17.78
CA GLU A 142 -0.22 -13.97 -19.03
C GLU A 142 0.39 -12.57 -19.24
N LYS A 143 -0.42 -11.53 -19.05
CA LYS A 143 -0.02 -10.13 -19.15
C LYS A 143 -0.81 -9.26 -18.18
N PHE A 144 -0.12 -8.35 -17.49
CA PHE A 144 -0.78 -7.40 -16.61
C PHE A 144 -1.57 -6.35 -17.39
N PRO A 145 -2.81 -6.05 -16.98
CA PRO A 145 -3.54 -4.91 -17.50
C PRO A 145 -2.84 -3.61 -17.09
N LEU A 146 -2.80 -2.65 -18.00
CA LEU A 146 -2.27 -1.32 -17.76
C LEU A 146 -3.43 -0.32 -17.64
N ASN A 147 -3.23 0.70 -16.81
CA ASN A 147 -4.13 1.84 -16.69
C ASN A 147 -3.85 2.88 -17.80
N ASN A 148 -4.62 3.97 -17.83
CA ASN A 148 -4.49 5.05 -18.83
C ASN A 148 -3.13 5.79 -18.80
N SER A 149 -2.27 5.50 -17.84
CA SER A 149 -0.92 6.07 -17.68
C SER A 149 0.17 5.03 -17.89
N ASP A 150 -0.11 3.93 -18.58
CA ASP A 150 0.78 2.80 -18.87
C ASP A 150 1.42 2.15 -17.63
N LYS A 151 0.75 2.28 -16.47
CA LYS A 151 1.15 1.60 -15.23
C LYS A 151 0.24 0.40 -14.96
N ILE A 152 0.77 -0.60 -14.25
CA ILE A 152 0.00 -1.79 -13.85
C ILE A 152 -1.29 -1.38 -13.14
N ASP A 153 -2.43 -1.84 -13.67
CA ASP A 153 -3.76 -1.60 -13.11
C ASP A 153 -4.04 -2.57 -11.96
N ARG A 154 -3.47 -2.26 -10.78
CA ARG A 154 -3.65 -3.06 -9.56
C ARG A 154 -5.12 -3.25 -9.16
N PRO A 155 -6.02 -2.23 -9.22
CA PRO A 155 -7.43 -2.41 -8.93
C PRO A 155 -8.09 -3.45 -9.83
N LYS A 156 -7.78 -3.44 -11.12
CA LYS A 156 -8.32 -4.40 -12.09
C LYS A 156 -7.84 -5.82 -11.78
N ILE A 157 -6.53 -6.01 -11.53
CA ILE A 157 -5.97 -7.30 -11.13
C ILE A 157 -6.61 -7.78 -9.82
N LYS A 158 -6.76 -6.90 -8.83
CA LYS A 158 -7.40 -7.24 -7.56
C LYS A 158 -8.84 -7.74 -7.76
N THR A 159 -9.63 -7.06 -8.60
CA THR A 159 -11.01 -7.46 -8.91
C THR A 159 -11.07 -8.84 -9.57
N GLU A 160 -10.09 -9.18 -10.39
CA GLU A 160 -10.03 -10.47 -11.10
C GLU A 160 -9.59 -11.62 -10.18
N ILE A 161 -8.63 -11.38 -9.30
CA ILE A 161 -8.03 -12.40 -8.43
C ILE A 161 -8.83 -12.65 -7.15
N CYS A 162 -9.48 -11.62 -6.59
CA CYS A 162 -10.22 -11.70 -5.31
C CYS A 162 -11.71 -12.03 -5.48
N ARG A 163 -12.07 -12.71 -6.57
CA ARG A 163 -13.44 -13.20 -6.83
C ARG A 163 -13.73 -14.49 -6.10
#